data_1e2d0e00db912c29b284d01ff184465b
#
_entry.id   1e2d0e00db912c29b284d01ff184465b
#
_cell.length_a   1.000
_cell.length_b   1.000
_cell.length_c   1.000
_cell.angle_alpha   90.00
_cell.angle_beta   90.00
_cell.angle_gamma   90.00
#
_symmetry.space_group_name_H-M   'P 1'
#
loop_
_entity.id
_entity.type
_entity.pdbx_description
1 polymer ?
#
loop_
_entity_poly.entity_id
_entity_poly.type
_entity_poly.pdbx_seq_one_letter_code
_entity_poly.pdbx_strand_id
1 'polypeptide(L)'
;MSLGLEVAILPGLALARRLDTEGDWKRHLMLSPALGLLSCLGLAGLCFILEFSLDTLTTLLILANIAAIIAIRIEINPEPRQVKIERSPWFWIFTTIACFIAITPLSYMRPMGVDWIGFASLADSISRTGGFILSEPSVGEWIYPPAFPMLAAWLGGSAHLSVFWLGVMCFVALLLGIAAVGEKMGCGHWTIMAMLLAPALFAKNLDSGFPTVASQLGLVVILMMFGEKLRWEIVAITAVIVAMIHPTGLIYLTTLVLAQLIISKREAFTITDRIQSIILAIAVLLVVFALAPAFDGKAVFAEYGWQGGAPMLMYAGLLLPLAVWATWTMRDDSKAMTLALWFGFNWALSSIHLFDGFSGVAILSMMSYALYSMSMHAFHIPLAALVGMRLSRIEGGIASDGGRAMMIATLLLCGIAHSALSELSIHDELHAISDGDAALFDALESLPEGSIVYTENEHWGHIYSIPDHIGITAVPTLGILKQEHSIQNAATTAIIYDDIERLNKLGITHAIASPKGIMMQYIQASTHWNQIWSSGGSAIYVLQDDSMISTFIPVTGDNMRPDLGATS
;
A
#
# COMPACT_ATOMS: atom_id res chain seq x y z
N MET A 1 -17.90 6.67 -7.07
CA MET A 1 -16.67 6.48 -6.28
C MET A 1 -16.41 7.54 -5.21
N SER A 2 -16.69 8.82 -5.39
CA SER A 2 -16.42 9.87 -4.39
C SER A 2 -17.17 9.73 -3.06
N LEU A 3 -18.37 9.17 -3.06
CA LEU A 3 -19.23 9.03 -1.87
C LEU A 3 -18.77 7.94 -0.86
N GLY A 4 -17.90 7.00 -1.28
CA GLY A 4 -17.54 5.86 -0.43
C GLY A 4 -16.61 6.20 0.74
N LEU A 5 -15.62 7.08 0.55
CA LEU A 5 -14.64 7.40 1.60
C LEU A 5 -15.15 8.45 2.61
N GLU A 6 -16.20 9.18 2.28
CA GLU A 6 -16.84 10.15 3.19
C GLU A 6 -17.36 9.49 4.46
N VAL A 7 -17.76 8.21 4.38
CA VAL A 7 -18.23 7.43 5.54
C VAL A 7 -17.15 7.25 6.62
N ALA A 8 -15.88 7.46 6.29
CA ALA A 8 -14.79 7.38 7.26
C ALA A 8 -14.66 8.64 8.15
N ILE A 9 -15.07 9.80 7.67
CA ILE A 9 -14.76 11.08 8.33
C ILE A 9 -15.43 11.21 9.70
N LEU A 10 -16.72 10.91 9.82
CA LEU A 10 -17.45 11.07 11.08
C LEU A 10 -17.00 10.10 12.17
N PRO A 11 -16.87 8.78 11.90
CA PRO A 11 -16.30 7.84 12.87
C PRO A 11 -14.88 8.24 13.30
N GLY A 12 -14.05 8.67 12.34
CA GLY A 12 -12.71 9.15 12.61
C GLY A 12 -12.68 10.39 13.50
N LEU A 13 -13.59 11.33 13.30
CA LEU A 13 -13.70 12.55 14.12
C LEU A 13 -14.13 12.21 15.56
N ALA A 14 -15.09 11.30 15.73
CA ALA A 14 -15.51 10.84 17.04
C ALA A 14 -14.37 10.16 17.81
N LEU A 15 -13.60 9.31 17.09
CA LEU A 15 -12.43 8.64 17.67
C LEU A 15 -11.28 9.62 17.97
N ALA A 16 -11.03 10.61 17.09
CA ALA A 16 -10.01 11.62 17.31
C ALA A 16 -10.24 12.41 18.61
N ARG A 17 -11.47 12.82 18.87
CA ARG A 17 -11.82 13.51 20.12
C ARG A 17 -11.56 12.67 21.38
N ARG A 18 -11.81 11.37 21.31
CA ARG A 18 -11.57 10.44 22.43
C ARG A 18 -10.10 10.07 22.60
N LEU A 19 -9.36 10.01 21.51
CA LEU A 19 -7.94 9.70 21.54
C LEU A 19 -7.10 10.90 21.98
N ASP A 20 -7.49 12.10 21.57
CA ASP A 20 -6.78 13.35 21.78
C ASP A 20 -7.67 14.39 22.46
N THR A 21 -7.84 14.26 23.78
CA THR A 21 -8.69 15.14 24.59
C THR A 21 -8.16 16.57 24.73
N GLU A 22 -6.86 16.79 24.44
CA GLU A 22 -6.20 18.09 24.51
C GLU A 22 -6.12 18.79 23.14
N GLY A 23 -6.50 18.10 22.06
CA GLY A 23 -6.48 18.61 20.71
C GLY A 23 -7.55 19.65 20.42
N ASP A 24 -7.24 20.58 19.52
CA ASP A 24 -8.26 21.46 18.96
C ASP A 24 -9.01 20.76 17.78
N TRP A 25 -10.08 21.39 17.30
CA TRP A 25 -10.90 20.82 16.22
C TRP A 25 -10.10 20.59 14.91
N LYS A 26 -9.06 21.40 14.64
CA LYS A 26 -8.20 21.25 13.44
C LYS A 26 -7.35 20.00 13.52
N ARG A 27 -6.76 19.72 14.70
CA ARG A 27 -5.99 18.49 14.92
C ARG A 27 -6.90 17.25 14.88
N HIS A 28 -8.09 17.33 15.44
CA HIS A 28 -9.08 16.26 15.31
C HIS A 28 -9.49 16.02 13.84
N LEU A 29 -9.65 17.09 13.06
CA LEU A 29 -9.97 16.97 11.63
C LEU A 29 -8.82 16.31 10.83
N MET A 30 -7.57 16.62 11.16
CA MET A 30 -6.42 15.95 10.54
C MET A 30 -6.29 14.47 10.92
N LEU A 31 -6.65 14.10 12.15
CA LEU A 31 -6.65 12.71 12.60
C LEU A 31 -7.82 11.90 12.02
N SER A 32 -8.92 12.58 11.71
CA SER A 32 -10.17 11.94 11.29
C SER A 32 -10.02 10.99 10.10
N PRO A 33 -9.33 11.31 8.99
CA PRO A 33 -9.15 10.38 7.87
C PRO A 33 -8.41 9.10 8.29
N ALA A 34 -7.34 9.21 9.08
CA ALA A 34 -6.55 8.06 9.50
C ALA A 34 -7.34 7.11 10.40
N LEU A 35 -8.00 7.64 11.43
CA LEU A 35 -8.78 6.85 12.37
C LEU A 35 -10.05 6.28 11.72
N GLY A 36 -10.67 7.04 10.83
CA GLY A 36 -11.85 6.63 10.10
C GLY A 36 -11.57 5.51 9.10
N LEU A 37 -10.54 5.64 8.27
CA LEU A 37 -10.15 4.58 7.34
C LEU A 37 -9.69 3.32 8.09
N LEU A 38 -8.94 3.47 9.18
CA LEU A 38 -8.57 2.33 10.02
C LEU A 38 -9.82 1.60 10.55
N SER A 39 -10.85 2.36 10.96
CA SER A 39 -12.12 1.77 11.44
C SER A 39 -12.89 1.08 10.32
N CYS A 40 -12.97 1.68 9.13
CA CYS A 40 -13.61 1.06 7.96
C CYS A 40 -12.89 -0.22 7.55
N LEU A 41 -11.56 -0.22 7.54
CA LEU A 41 -10.75 -1.42 7.29
C LEU A 41 -10.99 -2.49 8.36
N GLY A 42 -11.11 -2.09 9.63
CA GLY A 42 -11.44 -3.02 10.70
C GLY A 42 -12.81 -3.68 10.51
N LEU A 43 -13.82 -2.90 10.13
CA LEU A 43 -15.17 -3.44 9.84
C LEU A 43 -15.16 -4.34 8.62
N ALA A 44 -14.43 -3.95 7.56
CA ALA A 44 -14.28 -4.77 6.35
C ALA A 44 -13.60 -6.11 6.66
N GLY A 45 -12.50 -6.10 7.42
CA GLY A 45 -11.82 -7.31 7.85
C GLY A 45 -12.70 -8.20 8.73
N LEU A 46 -13.47 -7.62 9.63
CA LEU A 46 -14.42 -8.35 10.47
C LEU A 46 -15.53 -9.00 9.64
N CYS A 47 -16.10 -8.27 8.67
CA CYS A 47 -17.11 -8.81 7.76
C CYS A 47 -16.57 -10.02 7.00
N PHE A 48 -15.35 -9.92 6.49
CA PHE A 48 -14.74 -11.05 5.79
C PHE A 48 -14.58 -12.28 6.69
N ILE A 49 -14.02 -12.11 7.90
CA ILE A 49 -13.79 -13.21 8.84
C ILE A 49 -15.09 -13.88 9.28
N LEU A 50 -16.17 -13.09 9.42
CA LEU A 50 -17.49 -13.57 9.81
C LEU A 50 -18.35 -13.99 8.61
N GLU A 51 -17.80 -14.00 7.41
CA GLU A 51 -18.51 -14.37 6.17
C GLU A 51 -19.73 -13.49 5.87
N PHE A 52 -19.64 -12.21 6.22
CA PHE A 52 -20.70 -11.24 5.98
C PHE A 52 -20.57 -10.62 4.58
N SER A 53 -21.71 -10.32 3.97
CA SER A 53 -21.78 -9.71 2.64
C SER A 53 -21.34 -8.24 2.62
N LEU A 54 -21.09 -7.69 1.42
CA LEU A 54 -20.86 -6.26 1.20
C LEU A 54 -22.04 -5.39 1.66
N ASP A 55 -23.27 -5.90 1.57
CA ASP A 55 -24.47 -5.20 2.08
C ASP A 55 -24.45 -5.10 3.60
N THR A 56 -23.98 -6.15 4.28
CA THR A 56 -23.78 -6.11 5.73
C THR A 56 -22.71 -5.10 6.10
N LEU A 57 -21.60 -5.04 5.36
CA LEU A 57 -20.58 -4.00 5.55
C LEU A 57 -21.16 -2.60 5.39
N THR A 58 -21.99 -2.37 4.36
CA THR A 58 -22.69 -1.10 4.14
C THR A 58 -23.53 -0.72 5.37
N THR A 59 -24.30 -1.67 5.90
CA THR A 59 -25.12 -1.46 7.09
C THR A 59 -24.26 -1.09 8.30
N LEU A 60 -23.15 -1.81 8.53
CA LEU A 60 -22.24 -1.53 9.65
C LEU A 60 -21.58 -0.15 9.53
N LEU A 61 -21.20 0.26 8.32
CA LEU A 61 -20.63 1.59 8.07
C LEU A 61 -21.66 2.70 8.35
N ILE A 62 -22.92 2.51 7.96
CA ILE A 62 -24.02 3.44 8.29
C ILE A 62 -24.21 3.52 9.81
N LEU A 63 -24.28 2.37 10.48
CA LEU A 63 -24.44 2.33 11.94
C LEU A 63 -23.25 2.99 12.66
N ALA A 64 -22.02 2.80 12.17
CA ALA A 64 -20.84 3.47 12.71
C ALA A 64 -20.92 4.99 12.56
N ASN A 65 -21.45 5.49 11.44
CA ASN A 65 -21.68 6.93 11.24
C ASN A 65 -22.77 7.48 12.17
N ILE A 66 -23.89 6.76 12.34
CA ILE A 66 -24.95 7.15 13.30
C ILE A 66 -24.38 7.19 14.72
N ALA A 67 -23.65 6.16 15.13
CA ALA A 67 -23.00 6.12 16.44
C ALA A 67 -22.00 7.27 16.64
N ALA A 68 -21.25 7.62 15.60
CA ALA A 68 -20.32 8.76 15.61
C ALA A 68 -21.05 10.09 15.79
N ILE A 69 -22.16 10.32 15.08
CA ILE A 69 -22.99 11.52 15.24
C ILE A 69 -23.51 11.63 16.67
N ILE A 70 -24.02 10.52 17.24
CA ILE A 70 -24.50 10.47 18.62
C ILE A 70 -23.36 10.79 19.60
N ALA A 71 -22.19 10.14 19.43
CA ALA A 71 -21.03 10.37 20.27
C ALA A 71 -20.57 11.85 20.23
N ILE A 72 -20.46 12.42 19.02
CA ILE A 72 -20.09 13.83 18.85
C ILE A 72 -21.11 14.76 19.51
N ARG A 73 -22.42 14.44 19.42
CA ARG A 73 -23.48 15.25 20.05
C ARG A 73 -23.46 15.19 21.57
N ILE A 74 -23.22 14.02 22.14
CA ILE A 74 -23.16 13.85 23.62
C ILE A 74 -21.94 14.61 24.19
N GLU A 75 -20.82 14.65 23.46
CA GLU A 75 -19.58 15.31 23.89
C GLU A 75 -19.59 16.84 23.71
N ILE A 76 -20.61 17.43 23.04
CA ILE A 76 -20.71 18.89 22.84
C ILE A 76 -21.05 19.65 24.14
N ASN A 77 -21.37 18.96 25.24
CA ASN A 77 -21.71 19.56 26.52
C ASN A 77 -20.60 19.78 27.58
N PRO A 78 -19.34 19.31 27.44
CA PRO A 78 -18.28 19.83 28.30
C PRO A 78 -17.85 21.19 27.77
N GLU A 79 -17.61 22.14 28.69
CA GLU A 79 -17.05 23.44 28.35
C GLU A 79 -15.84 23.25 27.40
N PRO A 80 -15.86 23.82 26.20
CA PRO A 80 -14.77 23.61 25.27
C PRO A 80 -13.49 24.14 25.91
N ARG A 81 -12.58 23.25 26.28
CA ARG A 81 -11.19 23.64 26.52
C ARG A 81 -10.68 24.22 25.23
N GLN A 82 -10.77 25.53 25.11
CA GLN A 82 -10.21 26.27 23.96
C GLN A 82 -8.68 26.29 24.11
N VAL A 83 -8.05 25.16 23.87
CA VAL A 83 -6.61 25.15 23.65
C VAL A 83 -6.39 25.73 22.25
N LYS A 84 -6.01 27.00 22.20
CA LYS A 84 -5.67 27.67 20.96
C LYS A 84 -4.26 27.25 20.57
N ILE A 85 -4.15 26.28 19.67
CA ILE A 85 -2.86 25.85 19.13
C ILE A 85 -2.47 26.84 18.03
N GLU A 86 -1.42 27.61 18.26
CA GLU A 86 -0.85 28.49 17.24
C GLU A 86 -0.02 27.66 16.26
N ARG A 87 -0.43 27.64 15.00
CA ARG A 87 0.26 26.93 13.94
C ARG A 87 1.01 27.93 13.06
N SER A 88 2.29 27.65 12.84
CA SER A 88 3.07 28.36 11.83
C SER A 88 2.43 28.18 10.44
N PRO A 89 2.44 29.21 9.56
CA PRO A 89 2.05 29.05 8.17
C PRO A 89 2.78 27.89 7.47
N TRP A 90 4.02 27.60 7.83
CA TRP A 90 4.81 26.49 7.33
C TRP A 90 4.18 25.13 7.60
N PHE A 91 3.43 24.98 8.69
CA PHE A 91 2.71 23.75 8.99
C PHE A 91 1.72 23.41 7.85
N TRP A 92 0.93 24.37 7.42
CA TRP A 92 -0.04 24.17 6.35
C TRP A 92 0.62 23.98 4.99
N ILE A 93 1.67 24.76 4.71
CA ILE A 93 2.44 24.65 3.46
C ILE A 93 3.00 23.24 3.31
N PHE A 94 3.72 22.71 4.30
CA PHE A 94 4.32 21.38 4.22
C PHE A 94 3.29 20.27 4.21
N THR A 95 2.22 20.40 4.99
CA THR A 95 1.13 19.42 4.97
C THR A 95 0.46 19.39 3.59
N THR A 96 0.21 20.54 2.99
CA THR A 96 -0.35 20.62 1.64
C THR A 96 0.57 20.04 0.59
N ILE A 97 1.87 20.34 0.64
CA ILE A 97 2.87 19.76 -0.28
C ILE A 97 2.90 18.24 -0.14
N ALA A 98 2.94 17.72 1.09
CA ALA A 98 2.98 16.28 1.33
C ALA A 98 1.71 15.59 0.79
N CYS A 99 0.53 16.14 1.06
CA CYS A 99 -0.72 15.62 0.51
C CYS A 99 -0.76 15.70 -1.02
N PHE A 100 -0.25 16.79 -1.60
CA PHE A 100 -0.17 16.94 -3.06
C PHE A 100 0.72 15.85 -3.67
N ILE A 101 1.90 15.60 -3.09
CA ILE A 101 2.78 14.50 -3.52
C ILE A 101 2.06 13.15 -3.39
N ALA A 102 1.32 12.93 -2.30
CA ALA A 102 0.60 11.68 -2.09
C ALA A 102 -0.50 11.42 -3.13
N ILE A 103 -1.12 12.45 -3.70
CA ILE A 103 -2.16 12.32 -4.74
C ILE A 103 -1.60 12.33 -6.17
N THR A 104 -0.32 12.71 -6.36
CA THR A 104 0.31 12.77 -7.70
C THR A 104 0.15 11.46 -8.49
N PRO A 105 0.27 10.25 -7.90
CA PRO A 105 0.08 9.02 -8.63
C PRO A 105 -1.28 8.88 -9.32
N LEU A 106 -2.32 9.58 -8.85
CA LEU A 106 -3.63 9.58 -9.50
C LEU A 106 -3.62 10.24 -10.91
N SER A 107 -2.54 10.92 -11.28
CA SER A 107 -2.34 11.39 -12.66
C SER A 107 -1.99 10.27 -13.63
N TYR A 108 -1.58 9.12 -13.14
CA TYR A 108 -1.36 7.92 -13.96
C TYR A 108 -2.70 7.20 -14.19
N MET A 109 -2.84 6.55 -15.34
CA MET A 109 -4.04 5.77 -15.65
C MET A 109 -4.21 4.59 -14.68
N ARG A 110 -3.12 4.10 -14.09
CA ARG A 110 -3.06 2.94 -13.20
C ARG A 110 -1.99 3.09 -12.15
N PRO A 111 -2.08 2.29 -11.07
CA PRO A 111 -0.97 2.16 -10.16
C PRO A 111 0.28 1.68 -10.89
N MET A 112 1.42 2.21 -10.51
CA MET A 112 2.71 1.67 -10.92
C MET A 112 3.06 0.47 -10.03
N GLY A 113 4.08 -0.29 -10.40
CA GLY A 113 4.42 -1.52 -9.70
C GLY A 113 3.50 -2.69 -10.07
N VAL A 114 3.58 -3.78 -9.33
CA VAL A 114 2.87 -5.04 -9.63
C VAL A 114 1.93 -5.51 -8.52
N ASP A 115 2.15 -5.09 -7.28
CA ASP A 115 1.41 -5.61 -6.12
C ASP A 115 -0.10 -5.30 -6.19
N TRP A 116 -0.47 -4.16 -6.78
CA TRP A 116 -1.87 -3.76 -6.92
C TRP A 116 -2.70 -4.76 -7.73
N ILE A 117 -2.07 -5.50 -8.65
CA ILE A 117 -2.73 -6.48 -9.52
C ILE A 117 -3.43 -7.55 -8.68
N GLY A 118 -2.71 -8.11 -7.69
CA GLY A 118 -3.29 -9.10 -6.81
C GLY A 118 -4.40 -8.54 -5.91
N PHE A 119 -4.24 -7.34 -5.39
CA PHE A 119 -5.28 -6.71 -4.58
C PHE A 119 -6.53 -6.39 -5.40
N ALA A 120 -6.36 -5.98 -6.65
CA ALA A 120 -7.47 -5.76 -7.56
C ALA A 120 -8.19 -7.07 -7.91
N SER A 121 -7.44 -8.17 -8.14
CA SER A 121 -7.99 -9.50 -8.37
C SER A 121 -8.86 -9.96 -7.21
N LEU A 122 -8.35 -9.82 -6.00
CA LEU A 122 -9.09 -10.18 -4.80
C LEU A 122 -10.33 -9.30 -4.61
N ALA A 123 -10.23 -8.00 -4.85
CA ALA A 123 -11.35 -7.07 -4.75
C ALA A 123 -12.44 -7.36 -5.80
N ASP A 124 -12.03 -7.67 -7.04
CA ASP A 124 -12.95 -8.04 -8.11
C ASP A 124 -13.70 -9.34 -7.77
N SER A 125 -12.99 -10.35 -7.32
CA SER A 125 -13.58 -11.61 -6.93
C SER A 125 -14.57 -11.44 -5.75
N ILE A 126 -14.23 -10.65 -4.71
CA ILE A 126 -15.16 -10.29 -3.63
C ILE A 126 -16.40 -9.57 -4.19
N SER A 127 -16.22 -8.65 -5.12
CA SER A 127 -17.33 -7.89 -5.72
C SER A 127 -18.30 -8.80 -6.48
N ARG A 128 -17.77 -9.76 -7.25
CA ARG A 128 -18.57 -10.72 -8.03
C ARG A 128 -19.31 -11.72 -7.15
N THR A 129 -18.73 -12.14 -6.04
CA THR A 129 -19.34 -13.11 -5.12
C THR A 129 -20.25 -12.47 -4.07
N GLY A 130 -20.31 -11.14 -4.00
CA GLY A 130 -21.11 -10.41 -3.02
C GLY A 130 -20.47 -10.32 -1.63
N GLY A 131 -19.20 -10.66 -1.50
CA GLY A 131 -18.45 -10.44 -0.26
C GLY A 131 -17.65 -11.59 0.27
N PHE A 132 -17.68 -12.74 -0.38
CA PHE A 132 -16.95 -13.89 0.13
C PHE A 132 -16.36 -14.76 -0.98
N ILE A 133 -15.10 -15.12 -0.83
CA ILE A 133 -14.42 -16.04 -1.72
C ILE A 133 -13.80 -17.14 -0.90
N LEU A 134 -14.09 -18.37 -1.27
CA LEU A 134 -13.43 -19.54 -0.70
C LEU A 134 -12.17 -19.89 -1.49
N SER A 135 -12.30 -20.05 -2.78
CA SER A 135 -11.20 -20.20 -3.71
C SER A 135 -11.72 -20.02 -5.13
N GLU A 136 -11.01 -19.27 -5.95
CA GLU A 136 -11.28 -19.22 -7.39
C GLU A 136 -10.03 -19.70 -8.14
N PRO A 137 -10.18 -20.48 -9.21
CA PRO A 137 -9.04 -20.94 -10.00
C PRO A 137 -8.17 -19.80 -10.55
N SER A 138 -8.78 -18.64 -10.83
CA SER A 138 -8.09 -17.44 -11.32
C SER A 138 -7.31 -16.70 -10.24
N VAL A 139 -7.68 -16.87 -8.98
CA VAL A 139 -7.07 -16.16 -7.83
C VAL A 139 -6.27 -17.11 -6.93
N GLY A 140 -6.57 -18.41 -6.99
CA GLY A 140 -5.98 -19.42 -6.13
C GLY A 140 -6.54 -19.41 -4.72
N GLU A 141 -5.80 -20.03 -3.79
CA GLU A 141 -6.19 -20.12 -2.39
C GLU A 141 -5.97 -18.78 -1.68
N TRP A 142 -7.01 -18.28 -0.99
CA TRP A 142 -6.92 -17.03 -0.26
C TRP A 142 -6.07 -17.16 0.99
N ILE A 143 -4.94 -16.48 1.03
CA ILE A 143 -4.01 -16.44 2.17
C ILE A 143 -3.62 -15.01 2.58
N TYR A 144 -4.14 -13.99 1.91
CA TYR A 144 -3.83 -12.60 2.19
C TYR A 144 -4.79 -11.98 3.22
N PRO A 145 -4.35 -11.04 4.09
CA PRO A 145 -5.25 -10.35 5.00
C PRO A 145 -6.39 -9.64 4.28
N PRO A 146 -7.65 -9.79 4.75
CA PRO A 146 -8.83 -9.51 3.93
C PRO A 146 -9.30 -8.05 3.93
N ALA A 147 -8.88 -7.23 4.90
CA ALA A 147 -9.51 -5.94 5.16
C ALA A 147 -9.41 -4.96 3.99
N PHE A 148 -8.23 -4.86 3.37
CA PHE A 148 -7.99 -3.89 2.30
C PHE A 148 -8.76 -4.26 1.01
N PRO A 149 -8.63 -5.47 0.44
CA PRO A 149 -9.40 -5.85 -0.75
C PRO A 149 -10.91 -5.86 -0.50
N MET A 150 -11.39 -6.23 0.69
CA MET A 150 -12.80 -6.18 1.03
C MET A 150 -13.36 -4.74 1.02
N LEU A 151 -12.62 -3.77 1.57
CA LEU A 151 -13.01 -2.37 1.52
C LEU A 151 -12.92 -1.80 0.11
N ALA A 152 -11.92 -2.21 -0.68
CA ALA A 152 -11.80 -1.82 -2.08
C ALA A 152 -12.98 -2.33 -2.92
N ALA A 153 -13.39 -3.59 -2.72
CA ALA A 153 -14.57 -4.16 -3.36
C ALA A 153 -15.86 -3.40 -2.98
N TRP A 154 -15.98 -3.02 -1.71
CA TRP A 154 -17.14 -2.24 -1.22
C TRP A 154 -17.24 -0.86 -1.88
N LEU A 155 -16.11 -0.21 -2.18
CA LEU A 155 -16.10 1.09 -2.86
C LEU A 155 -16.73 1.02 -4.26
N GLY A 156 -16.75 -0.15 -4.88
CA GLY A 156 -17.38 -0.40 -6.18
C GLY A 156 -16.64 0.22 -7.36
N GLY A 157 -17.19 0.04 -8.55
CA GLY A 157 -16.55 0.40 -9.80
C GLY A 157 -15.51 -0.65 -10.23
N SER A 158 -14.57 -0.29 -11.10
CA SER A 158 -13.52 -1.21 -11.51
C SER A 158 -12.54 -1.46 -10.35
N ALA A 159 -12.18 -2.72 -10.14
CA ALA A 159 -11.37 -3.17 -8.99
C ALA A 159 -10.01 -2.46 -8.91
N HIS A 160 -9.35 -2.24 -10.06
CA HIS A 160 -8.07 -1.54 -10.09
C HIS A 160 -8.18 -0.07 -9.65
N LEU A 161 -9.25 0.64 -10.02
CA LEU A 161 -9.46 2.03 -9.59
C LEU A 161 -9.81 2.12 -8.12
N SER A 162 -10.65 1.23 -7.59
CA SER A 162 -11.00 1.23 -6.17
C SER A 162 -9.80 0.92 -5.28
N VAL A 163 -8.95 -0.05 -5.68
CA VAL A 163 -7.68 -0.35 -5.01
C VAL A 163 -6.75 0.87 -5.02
N PHE A 164 -6.61 1.51 -6.19
CA PHE A 164 -5.75 2.67 -6.36
C PHE A 164 -6.21 3.85 -5.49
N TRP A 165 -7.48 4.22 -5.59
CA TRP A 165 -8.06 5.30 -4.78
C TRP A 165 -7.94 5.04 -3.29
N LEU A 166 -8.28 3.84 -2.84
CA LEU A 166 -8.16 3.48 -1.43
C LEU A 166 -6.71 3.59 -0.94
N GLY A 167 -5.76 3.09 -1.74
CA GLY A 167 -4.34 3.18 -1.43
C GLY A 167 -3.85 4.61 -1.27
N VAL A 168 -4.15 5.47 -2.24
CA VAL A 168 -3.78 6.90 -2.20
C VAL A 168 -4.46 7.60 -1.02
N MET A 169 -5.74 7.32 -0.75
CA MET A 169 -6.44 7.91 0.39
C MET A 169 -5.85 7.46 1.73
N CYS A 170 -5.45 6.20 1.88
CA CYS A 170 -4.73 5.73 3.06
C CYS A 170 -3.41 6.47 3.24
N PHE A 171 -2.69 6.78 2.15
CA PHE A 171 -1.44 7.51 2.23
C PHE A 171 -1.65 8.99 2.63
N VAL A 172 -2.63 9.67 2.05
CA VAL A 172 -3.01 11.05 2.46
C VAL A 172 -3.42 11.06 3.95
N ALA A 173 -4.23 10.09 4.36
CA ALA A 173 -4.67 9.95 5.75
C ALA A 173 -3.49 9.70 6.71
N LEU A 174 -2.51 8.89 6.30
CA LEU A 174 -1.29 8.67 7.07
C LEU A 174 -0.50 9.98 7.26
N LEU A 175 -0.30 10.75 6.18
CA LEU A 175 0.42 12.02 6.26
C LEU A 175 -0.27 13.04 7.16
N LEU A 176 -1.59 13.16 7.06
CA LEU A 176 -2.39 14.01 7.93
C LEU A 176 -2.30 13.55 9.40
N GLY A 177 -2.36 12.25 9.62
CA GLY A 177 -2.19 11.65 10.94
C GLY A 177 -0.81 11.93 11.54
N ILE A 178 0.26 11.79 10.76
CA ILE A 178 1.64 12.10 11.20
C ILE A 178 1.83 13.61 11.45
N ALA A 179 1.21 14.49 10.66
CA ALA A 179 1.22 15.92 10.92
C ALA A 179 0.60 16.24 12.30
N ALA A 180 -0.54 15.60 12.61
CA ALA A 180 -1.20 15.73 13.92
C ALA A 180 -0.36 15.16 15.07
N VAL A 181 0.30 14.03 14.87
CA VAL A 181 1.26 13.44 15.83
C VAL A 181 2.43 14.40 16.08
N GLY A 182 3.04 14.93 15.03
CA GLY A 182 4.13 15.90 15.14
C GLY A 182 3.72 17.14 15.92
N GLU A 183 2.50 17.62 15.74
CA GLU A 183 1.95 18.73 16.49
C GLU A 183 1.78 18.37 17.98
N LYS A 184 1.23 17.19 18.30
CA LYS A 184 1.10 16.71 19.69
C LYS A 184 2.44 16.52 20.38
N MET A 185 3.47 16.12 19.63
CA MET A 185 4.84 15.99 20.15
C MET A 185 5.57 17.33 20.30
N GLY A 186 4.95 18.45 19.93
CA GLY A 186 5.57 19.77 19.98
C GLY A 186 6.56 20.05 18.85
N CYS A 187 6.56 19.22 17.80
CA CYS A 187 7.45 19.37 16.66
C CYS A 187 6.84 20.23 15.54
N GLY A 188 5.52 20.45 15.59
CA GLY A 188 4.81 21.31 14.62
C GLY A 188 5.08 20.90 13.17
N HIS A 189 5.44 21.87 12.35
CA HIS A 189 5.70 21.68 10.93
C HIS A 189 6.99 20.90 10.63
N TRP A 190 7.90 20.76 11.57
CA TRP A 190 9.19 20.12 11.32
C TRP A 190 9.08 18.62 11.07
N THR A 191 8.11 17.95 11.69
CA THR A 191 7.90 16.50 11.44
C THR A 191 7.45 16.26 10.00
N ILE A 192 6.45 17.02 9.52
CA ILE A 192 5.96 16.85 8.16
C ILE A 192 6.98 17.31 7.12
N MET A 193 7.75 18.39 7.42
CA MET A 193 8.86 18.80 6.58
C MET A 193 9.93 17.70 6.48
N ALA A 194 10.26 17.06 7.61
CA ALA A 194 11.22 15.98 7.61
C ALA A 194 10.74 14.76 6.81
N MET A 195 9.44 14.49 6.77
CA MET A 195 8.87 13.46 5.88
C MET A 195 9.21 13.71 4.42
N LEU A 196 9.20 14.98 3.98
CA LEU A 196 9.54 15.36 2.60
C LEU A 196 11.02 15.15 2.25
N LEU A 197 11.88 14.91 3.25
CA LEU A 197 13.29 14.56 3.03
C LEU A 197 13.51 13.07 2.76
N ALA A 198 12.46 12.26 2.85
CA ALA A 198 12.56 10.80 2.71
C ALA A 198 12.24 10.37 1.28
N PRO A 199 13.17 9.76 0.53
CA PRO A 199 12.88 9.15 -0.77
C PRO A 199 11.76 8.12 -0.70
N ALA A 200 11.65 7.39 0.42
CA ALA A 200 10.59 6.41 0.65
C ALA A 200 9.17 6.98 0.53
N LEU A 201 8.97 8.26 0.80
CA LEU A 201 7.68 8.93 0.62
C LEU A 201 7.24 8.91 -0.85
N PHE A 202 8.17 9.18 -1.76
CA PHE A 202 7.93 9.19 -3.22
C PHE A 202 7.87 7.77 -3.77
N ALA A 203 8.85 6.94 -3.43
CA ALA A 203 8.91 5.55 -3.88
C ALA A 203 7.64 4.77 -3.54
N LYS A 204 7.06 4.99 -2.36
CA LYS A 204 5.85 4.28 -1.95
C LYS A 204 4.63 4.62 -2.77
N ASN A 205 4.49 5.85 -3.22
CA ASN A 205 3.42 6.23 -4.12
C ASN A 205 3.47 5.45 -5.43
N LEU A 206 4.64 5.00 -5.83
CA LEU A 206 4.88 4.33 -7.10
C LEU A 206 4.83 2.80 -6.98
N ASP A 207 5.14 2.23 -5.80
CA ASP A 207 5.31 0.79 -5.59
C ASP A 207 4.00 0.01 -5.38
N SER A 208 2.87 0.67 -5.30
CA SER A 208 1.53 0.07 -5.12
C SER A 208 1.32 -0.88 -3.91
N GLY A 209 2.25 -0.98 -2.98
CA GLY A 209 2.09 -1.75 -1.72
C GLY A 209 1.07 -1.12 -0.77
N PHE A 210 -0.13 -0.86 -1.23
CA PHE A 210 -1.17 -0.09 -0.54
C PHE A 210 -1.59 -0.67 0.82
N PRO A 211 -1.77 -1.99 1.01
CA PRO A 211 -2.09 -2.53 2.32
C PRO A 211 -1.00 -2.29 3.37
N THR A 212 0.27 -2.25 2.94
CA THR A 212 1.38 -1.89 3.83
C THR A 212 1.20 -0.47 4.39
N VAL A 213 0.87 0.51 3.52
CA VAL A 213 0.57 1.89 3.94
C VAL A 213 -0.68 1.95 4.82
N ALA A 214 -1.75 1.26 4.43
CA ALA A 214 -2.98 1.20 5.19
C ALA A 214 -2.76 0.66 6.62
N SER A 215 -1.89 -0.34 6.78
CA SER A 215 -1.54 -0.88 8.10
C SER A 215 -0.81 0.13 9.00
N GLN A 216 -0.10 1.09 8.41
CA GLN A 216 0.61 2.14 9.15
C GLN A 216 -0.34 3.16 9.78
N LEU A 217 -1.61 3.22 9.37
CA LEU A 217 -2.62 4.03 10.05
C LEU A 217 -2.75 3.64 11.53
N GLY A 218 -2.50 2.38 11.87
CA GLY A 218 -2.44 1.93 13.25
C GLY A 218 -1.30 2.56 14.07
N LEU A 219 -0.19 2.93 13.42
CA LEU A 219 0.92 3.61 14.09
C LEU A 219 0.51 5.01 14.56
N VAL A 220 -0.35 5.71 13.82
CA VAL A 220 -0.89 7.02 14.21
C VAL A 220 -1.61 6.91 15.56
N VAL A 221 -2.39 5.84 15.78
CA VAL A 221 -3.10 5.60 17.05
C VAL A 221 -2.11 5.47 18.21
N ILE A 222 -1.07 4.67 18.04
CA ILE A 222 -0.07 4.43 19.11
C ILE A 222 0.79 5.67 19.35
N LEU A 223 1.18 6.37 18.29
CA LEU A 223 1.96 7.61 18.40
C LEU A 223 1.16 8.74 19.05
N MET A 224 -0.17 8.76 18.90
CA MET A 224 -1.01 9.71 19.63
C MET A 224 -1.04 9.44 21.15
N MET A 225 -0.72 8.23 21.59
CA MET A 225 -0.53 7.89 23.01
C MET A 225 0.96 7.98 23.46
N PHE A 226 1.82 8.51 22.60
CA PHE A 226 3.28 8.52 22.84
C PHE A 226 3.66 9.38 24.05
N GLY A 227 4.33 8.76 25.02
CA GLY A 227 4.73 9.40 26.29
C GLY A 227 3.62 9.47 27.32
N GLU A 228 2.45 8.90 27.05
CA GLU A 228 1.34 8.71 27.99
C GLU A 228 1.23 7.24 28.41
N LYS A 229 0.34 6.97 29.37
CA LYS A 229 0.02 5.59 29.72
C LYS A 229 -0.71 4.93 28.57
N LEU A 230 -0.18 3.79 28.10
CA LEU A 230 -0.83 3.00 27.05
C LEU A 230 -2.20 2.50 27.52
N ARG A 231 -3.22 2.72 26.70
CA ARG A 231 -4.55 2.15 26.87
C ARG A 231 -4.58 0.83 26.09
N TRP A 232 -4.40 -0.26 26.81
CA TRP A 232 -4.19 -1.59 26.22
C TRP A 232 -5.37 -2.09 25.39
N GLU A 233 -6.57 -1.69 25.75
CA GLU A 233 -7.78 -1.96 24.97
C GLU A 233 -7.68 -1.34 23.56
N ILE A 234 -7.11 -0.13 23.45
CA ILE A 234 -6.90 0.53 22.15
C ILE A 234 -5.75 -0.15 21.41
N VAL A 235 -4.67 -0.47 22.10
CA VAL A 235 -3.53 -1.21 21.50
C VAL A 235 -4.00 -2.53 20.93
N ALA A 236 -4.77 -3.30 21.69
CA ALA A 236 -5.29 -4.61 21.26
C ALA A 236 -6.22 -4.51 20.04
N ILE A 237 -7.19 -3.60 20.07
CA ILE A 237 -8.10 -3.37 18.95
C ILE A 237 -7.30 -2.94 17.71
N THR A 238 -6.37 -2.00 17.87
CA THR A 238 -5.54 -1.53 16.76
C THR A 238 -4.68 -2.66 16.19
N ALA A 239 -4.10 -3.51 17.03
CA ALA A 239 -3.31 -4.64 16.61
C ALA A 239 -4.12 -5.67 15.79
N VAL A 240 -5.36 -5.96 16.24
CA VAL A 240 -6.27 -6.86 15.50
C VAL A 240 -6.62 -6.26 14.12
N ILE A 241 -6.97 -4.97 14.06
CA ILE A 241 -7.27 -4.31 12.79
C ILE A 241 -6.06 -4.33 11.85
N VAL A 242 -4.89 -3.98 12.37
CA VAL A 242 -3.64 -3.97 11.58
C VAL A 242 -3.29 -5.36 11.07
N ALA A 243 -3.49 -6.42 11.89
CA ALA A 243 -3.28 -7.81 11.45
C ALA A 243 -4.21 -8.20 10.29
N MET A 244 -5.44 -7.71 10.28
CA MET A 244 -6.39 -7.93 9.17
C MET A 244 -6.06 -7.13 7.91
N ILE A 245 -5.20 -6.11 8.00
CA ILE A 245 -4.78 -5.29 6.85
C ILE A 245 -3.46 -5.82 6.28
N HIS A 246 -2.42 -5.90 7.12
CA HIS A 246 -1.10 -6.40 6.71
C HIS A 246 -0.25 -6.80 7.92
N PRO A 247 0.35 -7.99 7.94
CA PRO A 247 1.08 -8.51 9.10
C PRO A 247 2.33 -7.68 9.44
N THR A 248 2.96 -7.03 8.45
CA THR A 248 4.16 -6.22 8.68
C THR A 248 3.87 -4.99 9.54
N GLY A 249 2.69 -4.38 9.37
CA GLY A 249 2.24 -3.29 10.24
C GLY A 249 2.14 -3.70 11.70
N LEU A 250 1.76 -4.95 11.96
CA LEU A 250 1.70 -5.50 13.31
C LEU A 250 3.11 -5.62 13.94
N ILE A 251 4.13 -5.99 13.16
CA ILE A 251 5.52 -6.05 13.62
C ILE A 251 5.98 -4.64 14.02
N TYR A 252 5.68 -3.64 13.19
CA TYR A 252 6.02 -2.23 13.48
C TYR A 252 5.34 -1.71 14.74
N LEU A 253 4.06 -1.98 14.89
CA LEU A 253 3.29 -1.59 16.06
C LEU A 253 3.86 -2.23 17.33
N THR A 254 4.16 -3.53 17.27
CA THR A 254 4.72 -4.26 18.41
C THR A 254 6.09 -3.74 18.80
N THR A 255 6.99 -3.50 17.84
CA THR A 255 8.31 -2.97 18.12
C THR A 255 8.27 -1.56 18.68
N LEU A 256 7.32 -0.70 18.27
CA LEU A 256 7.08 0.61 18.87
C LEU A 256 6.62 0.48 20.33
N VAL A 257 5.66 -0.38 20.62
CA VAL A 257 5.19 -0.65 21.98
C VAL A 257 6.34 -1.16 22.87
N LEU A 258 7.13 -2.11 22.37
CA LEU A 258 8.30 -2.62 23.08
C LEU A 258 9.35 -1.54 23.34
N ALA A 259 9.63 -0.68 22.35
CA ALA A 259 10.56 0.44 22.53
C ALA A 259 10.08 1.41 23.62
N GLN A 260 8.79 1.73 23.66
CA GLN A 260 8.19 2.54 24.73
C GLN A 260 8.36 1.87 26.10
N LEU A 261 8.13 0.58 26.22
CA LEU A 261 8.26 -0.16 27.48
C LEU A 261 9.69 -0.22 28.01
N ILE A 262 10.65 -0.34 27.11
CA ILE A 262 12.08 -0.40 27.50
C ILE A 262 12.58 0.95 28.00
N ILE A 263 12.25 2.01 27.28
CA ILE A 263 12.78 3.35 27.59
C ILE A 263 12.02 4.01 28.75
N SER A 264 10.72 3.73 28.90
CA SER A 264 9.95 4.31 29.99
C SER A 264 10.50 3.86 31.35
N LYS A 265 10.67 4.82 32.25
CA LYS A 265 11.18 4.53 33.61
C LYS A 265 10.33 3.42 34.22
N ARG A 266 11.03 2.51 34.90
CA ARG A 266 10.48 1.27 35.51
C ARG A 266 9.22 1.51 36.36
N GLU A 267 9.09 2.72 36.93
CA GLU A 267 8.00 3.17 37.78
C GLU A 267 6.72 3.53 37.02
N ALA A 268 6.80 3.78 35.70
CA ALA A 268 5.65 4.16 34.88
C ALA A 268 4.85 2.95 34.36
N PHE A 269 5.41 1.72 34.40
CA PHE A 269 4.78 0.52 33.87
C PHE A 269 4.49 -0.50 34.98
N THR A 270 3.25 -0.95 35.02
CA THR A 270 2.80 -1.97 35.97
C THR A 270 3.20 -3.38 35.48
N ILE A 271 3.10 -4.37 36.37
CA ILE A 271 3.25 -5.80 36.00
C ILE A 271 2.24 -6.17 34.91
N THR A 272 1.02 -5.61 34.98
CA THR A 272 -0.03 -5.83 33.98
C THR A 272 0.40 -5.35 32.59
N ASP A 273 1.02 -4.17 32.48
CA ASP A 273 1.49 -3.65 31.20
C ASP A 273 2.54 -4.58 30.56
N ARG A 274 3.42 -5.18 31.38
CA ARG A 274 4.42 -6.15 30.92
C ARG A 274 3.78 -7.44 30.41
N ILE A 275 2.79 -7.97 31.15
CA ILE A 275 2.08 -9.18 30.75
C ILE A 275 1.35 -8.94 29.43
N GLN A 276 0.66 -7.82 29.30
CA GLN A 276 -0.05 -7.45 28.05
C GLN A 276 0.89 -7.29 26.86
N SER A 277 2.10 -6.73 27.08
CA SER A 277 3.14 -6.63 26.03
C SER A 277 3.64 -8.01 25.59
N ILE A 278 3.83 -8.92 26.55
CA ILE A 278 4.23 -10.30 26.24
C ILE A 278 3.14 -11.01 25.45
N ILE A 279 1.87 -10.84 25.87
CA ILE A 279 0.72 -11.40 25.15
C ILE A 279 0.67 -10.85 23.71
N LEU A 280 0.84 -9.53 23.53
CA LEU A 280 0.90 -8.93 22.20
C LEU A 280 2.04 -9.51 21.37
N ALA A 281 3.25 -9.61 21.91
CA ALA A 281 4.39 -10.19 21.21
C ALA A 281 4.15 -11.66 20.81
N ILE A 282 3.54 -12.45 21.68
CA ILE A 282 3.16 -13.84 21.37
C ILE A 282 2.09 -13.86 20.27
N ALA A 283 1.05 -13.02 20.34
CA ALA A 283 0.02 -12.96 19.31
C ALA A 283 0.61 -12.60 17.94
N VAL A 284 1.53 -11.63 17.89
CA VAL A 284 2.26 -11.28 16.65
C VAL A 284 3.04 -12.46 16.11
N LEU A 285 3.80 -13.16 16.96
CA LEU A 285 4.56 -14.33 16.56
C LEU A 285 3.66 -15.44 16.02
N LEU A 286 2.49 -15.65 16.62
CA LEU A 286 1.53 -16.65 16.14
C LEU A 286 0.96 -16.28 14.76
N VAL A 287 0.63 -15.01 14.51
CA VAL A 287 0.17 -14.53 13.19
C VAL A 287 1.28 -14.72 12.16
N VAL A 288 2.50 -14.29 12.47
CA VAL A 288 3.66 -14.44 11.58
C VAL A 288 3.93 -15.93 11.30
N PHE A 289 3.84 -16.78 12.33
CA PHE A 289 4.04 -18.22 12.19
C PHE A 289 2.95 -18.89 11.33
N ALA A 290 1.69 -18.48 11.48
CA ALA A 290 0.58 -18.97 10.67
C ALA A 290 0.74 -18.62 9.17
N LEU A 291 1.35 -17.48 8.86
CA LEU A 291 1.62 -17.05 7.48
C LEU A 291 2.91 -17.64 6.89
N ALA A 292 3.85 -18.09 7.73
CA ALA A 292 5.15 -18.61 7.29
C ALA A 292 5.08 -19.76 6.27
N PRO A 293 4.15 -20.74 6.38
CA PRO A 293 4.04 -21.81 5.39
C PRO A 293 3.61 -21.33 4.00
N ALA A 294 2.91 -20.20 3.91
CA ALA A 294 2.47 -19.61 2.65
C ALA A 294 3.56 -18.81 1.94
N PHE A 295 4.70 -18.62 2.61
CA PHE A 295 5.77 -17.73 2.16
C PHE A 295 7.12 -18.45 2.14
N ASP A 296 7.67 -18.67 0.96
CA ASP A 296 9.04 -19.16 0.80
C ASP A 296 10.02 -17.97 0.75
N GLY A 297 10.44 -17.49 1.91
CA GLY A 297 11.37 -16.38 2.03
C GLY A 297 12.70 -16.60 1.30
N LYS A 298 13.15 -17.85 1.20
CA LYS A 298 14.38 -18.18 0.49
C LYS A 298 14.22 -18.01 -1.03
N ALA A 299 13.11 -18.44 -1.60
CA ALA A 299 12.81 -18.23 -3.02
C ALA A 299 12.69 -16.74 -3.32
N VAL A 300 11.99 -15.99 -2.48
CA VAL A 300 11.85 -14.53 -2.64
C VAL A 300 13.21 -13.83 -2.58
N PHE A 301 14.08 -14.16 -1.63
CA PHE A 301 15.41 -13.57 -1.58
C PHE A 301 16.26 -13.91 -2.81
N ALA A 302 16.13 -15.11 -3.35
CA ALA A 302 16.82 -15.49 -4.58
C ALA A 302 16.29 -14.74 -5.81
N GLU A 303 14.98 -14.54 -5.88
CA GLU A 303 14.31 -13.89 -7.00
C GLU A 303 14.61 -12.39 -7.08
N TYR A 304 14.51 -11.69 -5.97
CA TYR A 304 14.70 -10.23 -5.93
C TYR A 304 16.15 -9.79 -5.70
N GLY A 305 17.10 -10.70 -5.62
CA GLY A 305 18.52 -10.38 -5.52
C GLY A 305 18.88 -9.44 -4.37
N TRP A 306 18.31 -9.63 -3.21
CA TRP A 306 18.41 -8.73 -2.08
C TRP A 306 19.83 -8.50 -1.60
N GLN A 307 20.32 -7.29 -1.78
CA GLN A 307 21.71 -6.92 -1.57
C GLN A 307 22.00 -6.33 -0.18
N GLY A 308 21.22 -6.62 0.83
CA GLY A 308 21.54 -6.20 2.19
C GLY A 308 20.99 -4.84 2.58
N GLY A 309 21.49 -4.28 3.69
CA GLY A 309 20.97 -3.05 4.30
C GLY A 309 21.18 -1.75 3.53
N ALA A 310 21.96 -1.75 2.43
CA ALA A 310 22.25 -0.53 1.67
C ALA A 310 21.00 0.13 1.05
N PRO A 311 20.05 -0.62 0.42
CA PRO A 311 18.81 -0.03 -0.06
C PRO A 311 18.00 0.67 1.03
N MET A 312 17.99 0.14 2.26
CA MET A 312 17.30 0.78 3.39
C MET A 312 17.85 2.18 3.66
N LEU A 313 19.16 2.35 3.56
CA LEU A 313 19.82 3.65 3.73
C LEU A 313 19.47 4.59 2.58
N MET A 314 19.40 4.09 1.37
CA MET A 314 18.99 4.89 0.20
C MET A 314 17.57 5.43 0.35
N TYR A 315 16.63 4.61 0.81
CA TYR A 315 15.24 5.04 1.03
C TYR A 315 15.06 6.01 2.20
N ALA A 316 15.90 5.91 3.22
CA ALA A 316 15.91 6.87 4.31
C ALA A 316 16.54 8.22 3.92
N GLY A 317 17.41 8.24 2.94
CA GLY A 317 18.03 9.44 2.39
C GLY A 317 18.68 10.32 3.45
N LEU A 318 18.47 11.62 3.32
CA LEU A 318 18.99 12.62 4.27
C LEU A 318 18.43 12.50 5.69
N LEU A 319 17.29 11.82 5.86
CA LEU A 319 16.75 11.59 7.21
C LEU A 319 17.69 10.78 8.08
N LEU A 320 18.43 9.81 7.51
CA LEU A 320 19.27 8.93 8.32
C LEU A 320 20.40 9.69 9.05
N PRO A 321 21.30 10.43 8.36
CA PRO A 321 22.36 11.18 9.05
C PRO A 321 21.79 12.25 9.98
N LEU A 322 20.68 12.91 9.60
CA LEU A 322 20.01 13.88 10.46
C LEU A 322 19.40 13.23 11.70
N ALA A 323 18.83 12.03 11.59
CA ALA A 323 18.28 11.29 12.73
C ALA A 323 19.38 10.76 13.66
N VAL A 324 20.51 10.31 13.11
CA VAL A 324 21.70 9.94 13.92
C VAL A 324 22.18 11.14 14.74
N TRP A 325 22.31 12.30 14.10
CA TRP A 325 22.67 13.54 14.79
C TRP A 325 21.61 13.95 15.83
N ALA A 326 20.33 13.85 15.50
CA ALA A 326 19.23 14.15 16.41
C ALA A 326 19.26 13.22 17.63
N THR A 327 19.44 11.93 17.44
CA THR A 327 19.57 10.93 18.51
C THR A 327 20.75 11.24 19.42
N TRP A 328 21.93 11.52 18.84
CA TRP A 328 23.12 11.86 19.62
C TRP A 328 22.92 13.10 20.49
N THR A 329 22.32 14.14 19.93
CA THR A 329 22.10 15.41 20.61
C THR A 329 20.94 15.40 21.60
N MET A 330 20.01 14.46 21.47
CA MET A 330 18.84 14.29 22.34
C MET A 330 18.86 12.97 23.11
N ARG A 331 20.04 12.38 23.34
CA ARG A 331 20.21 11.09 24.03
C ARG A 331 19.61 11.02 25.44
N ASP A 332 19.42 12.17 26.08
CA ASP A 332 18.80 12.27 27.41
C ASP A 332 17.26 12.43 27.33
N ASP A 333 16.71 12.54 26.14
CA ASP A 333 15.26 12.64 25.89
C ASP A 333 14.66 11.25 25.67
N SER A 334 13.79 10.82 26.58
CA SER A 334 13.19 9.50 26.53
C SER A 334 12.33 9.28 25.26
N LYS A 335 11.65 10.31 24.74
CA LYS A 335 10.87 10.21 23.52
C LYS A 335 11.78 10.02 22.31
N ALA A 336 12.85 10.80 22.22
CA ALA A 336 13.83 10.64 21.14
C ALA A 336 14.48 9.25 21.18
N MET A 337 14.87 8.77 22.35
CA MET A 337 15.46 7.44 22.49
C MET A 337 14.48 6.31 22.18
N THR A 338 13.19 6.48 22.47
CA THR A 338 12.16 5.50 22.08
C THR A 338 12.05 5.40 20.56
N LEU A 339 12.01 6.53 19.85
CA LEU A 339 11.95 6.55 18.38
C LEU A 339 13.21 5.94 17.75
N ALA A 340 14.39 6.26 18.32
CA ALA A 340 15.65 5.70 17.85
C ALA A 340 15.71 4.18 18.07
N LEU A 341 15.25 3.70 19.23
CA LEU A 341 15.19 2.27 19.55
C LEU A 341 14.18 1.54 18.65
N TRP A 342 13.02 2.14 18.41
CA TRP A 342 12.04 1.60 17.50
C TRP A 342 12.61 1.44 16.08
N PHE A 343 13.27 2.46 15.54
CA PHE A 343 13.97 2.34 14.26
C PHE A 343 15.06 1.27 14.32
N GLY A 344 15.89 1.26 15.37
CA GLY A 344 16.96 0.30 15.54
C GLY A 344 16.50 -1.16 15.57
N PHE A 345 15.40 -1.46 16.25
CA PHE A 345 14.80 -2.79 16.27
C PHE A 345 14.37 -3.25 14.88
N ASN A 346 13.65 -2.40 14.17
CA ASN A 346 13.17 -2.76 12.85
C ASN A 346 14.31 -2.89 11.84
N TRP A 347 15.34 -2.05 11.94
CA TRP A 347 16.54 -2.17 11.13
C TRP A 347 17.30 -3.47 11.43
N ALA A 348 17.50 -3.79 12.71
CA ALA A 348 18.14 -5.04 13.09
C ALA A 348 17.37 -6.27 12.58
N LEU A 349 16.05 -6.29 12.75
CA LEU A 349 15.20 -7.37 12.26
C LEU A 349 15.25 -7.48 10.72
N SER A 350 15.20 -6.38 10.00
CA SER A 350 15.29 -6.40 8.54
C SER A 350 16.65 -6.84 8.01
N SER A 351 17.70 -6.73 8.84
CA SER A 351 19.07 -7.12 8.47
C SER A 351 19.38 -8.59 8.76
N ILE A 352 18.45 -9.35 9.34
CA ILE A 352 18.67 -10.79 9.68
C ILE A 352 19.02 -11.60 8.43
N HIS A 353 18.46 -11.26 7.26
CA HIS A 353 18.74 -11.95 6.00
C HIS A 353 20.22 -11.91 5.58
N LEU A 354 21.01 -10.95 6.10
CA LEU A 354 22.45 -10.90 5.86
C LEU A 354 23.21 -12.08 6.48
N PHE A 355 22.58 -12.76 7.43
CA PHE A 355 23.15 -13.92 8.09
C PHE A 355 22.59 -15.20 7.46
N ASP A 356 23.18 -15.65 6.36
CA ASP A 356 22.74 -16.84 5.60
C ASP A 356 22.53 -18.10 6.46
N GLY A 357 23.27 -18.24 7.56
CA GLY A 357 23.08 -19.34 8.51
C GLY A 357 21.69 -19.40 9.15
N PHE A 358 20.94 -18.31 9.12
CA PHE A 358 19.56 -18.23 9.63
C PHE A 358 18.52 -18.35 8.51
N SER A 359 18.91 -18.28 7.25
CA SER A 359 18.01 -18.31 6.10
C SER A 359 17.22 -19.63 5.95
N GLY A 360 17.67 -20.72 6.61
CA GLY A 360 16.94 -21.97 6.69
C GLY A 360 15.73 -21.98 7.62
N VAL A 361 15.49 -20.90 8.37
CA VAL A 361 14.36 -20.77 9.29
C VAL A 361 13.30 -19.90 8.63
N ALA A 362 12.24 -20.50 8.09
CA ALA A 362 11.20 -19.83 7.30
C ALA A 362 10.61 -18.59 7.98
N ILE A 363 10.35 -18.65 9.30
CA ILE A 363 9.82 -17.52 10.05
C ILE A 363 10.78 -16.32 10.10
N LEU A 364 12.09 -16.56 10.25
CA LEU A 364 13.08 -15.48 10.26
C LEU A 364 13.26 -14.87 8.88
N SER A 365 13.25 -15.69 7.83
CA SER A 365 13.30 -15.23 6.45
C SER A 365 12.09 -14.36 6.11
N MET A 366 10.89 -14.79 6.50
CA MET A 366 9.66 -14.03 6.28
C MET A 366 9.67 -12.70 7.05
N MET A 367 10.06 -12.69 8.31
CA MET A 367 10.18 -11.45 9.10
C MET A 367 11.18 -10.49 8.46
N SER A 368 12.32 -10.99 8.04
CA SER A 368 13.35 -10.18 7.40
C SER A 368 12.84 -9.57 6.09
N TYR A 369 12.20 -10.37 5.24
CA TYR A 369 11.57 -9.89 4.02
C TYR A 369 10.51 -8.83 4.30
N ALA A 370 9.57 -9.13 5.18
CA ALA A 370 8.49 -8.22 5.52
C ALA A 370 9.02 -6.87 6.01
N LEU A 371 10.01 -6.89 6.92
CA LEU A 371 10.59 -5.68 7.46
C LEU A 371 11.45 -4.92 6.45
N TYR A 372 12.15 -5.61 5.56
CA TYR A 372 12.84 -4.96 4.46
C TYR A 372 11.85 -4.22 3.56
N SER A 373 10.79 -4.88 3.13
CA SER A 373 9.74 -4.24 2.33
C SER A 373 9.16 -3.02 3.06
N MET A 374 8.91 -3.12 4.37
CA MET A 374 8.44 -1.99 5.17
C MET A 374 9.48 -0.89 5.37
N SER A 375 10.78 -1.21 5.34
CA SER A 375 11.81 -0.20 5.52
C SER A 375 11.74 0.89 4.46
N MET A 376 11.31 0.51 3.26
CA MET A 376 11.07 1.44 2.17
C MET A 376 9.91 2.41 2.49
N HIS A 377 9.01 2.04 3.39
CA HIS A 377 7.73 2.70 3.52
C HIS A 377 7.42 3.29 4.91
N ALA A 378 8.06 2.80 5.96
CA ALA A 378 7.73 3.18 7.32
C ALA A 378 8.92 3.67 8.15
N PHE A 379 10.17 3.39 7.80
CA PHE A 379 11.32 3.90 8.55
C PHE A 379 11.40 5.43 8.57
N HIS A 380 10.86 6.09 7.56
CA HIS A 380 10.80 7.55 7.55
C HIS A 380 9.94 8.13 8.67
N ILE A 381 8.96 7.39 9.21
CA ILE A 381 8.10 7.88 10.30
C ILE A 381 8.91 8.15 11.59
N PRO A 382 9.63 7.18 12.19
CA PRO A 382 10.44 7.44 13.38
C PRO A 382 11.58 8.41 13.10
N LEU A 383 12.22 8.33 11.92
CA LEU A 383 13.32 9.22 11.57
C LEU A 383 12.83 10.67 11.40
N ALA A 384 11.69 10.88 10.74
CA ALA A 384 11.10 12.21 10.59
C ALA A 384 10.66 12.81 11.92
N ALA A 385 10.11 12.00 12.82
CA ALA A 385 9.77 12.45 14.17
C ALA A 385 11.01 12.88 14.97
N LEU A 386 12.10 12.09 14.91
CA LEU A 386 13.39 12.44 15.55
C LEU A 386 13.96 13.76 15.01
N VAL A 387 14.04 13.88 13.69
CA VAL A 387 14.54 15.09 13.02
C VAL A 387 13.64 16.27 13.32
N GLY A 388 12.32 16.09 13.26
CA GLY A 388 11.34 17.11 13.60
C GLY A 388 11.50 17.64 15.02
N MET A 389 11.66 16.74 16.00
CA MET A 389 11.94 17.11 17.40
C MET A 389 13.24 17.93 17.54
N ARG A 390 14.28 17.57 16.80
CA ARG A 390 15.56 18.29 16.87
C ARG A 390 15.47 19.65 16.22
N LEU A 391 14.88 19.73 15.03
CA LEU A 391 14.74 20.97 14.28
C LEU A 391 13.85 21.99 14.99
N SER A 392 12.76 21.56 15.63
CA SER A 392 11.91 22.46 16.42
C SER A 392 12.65 23.12 17.57
N ARG A 393 13.58 22.40 18.22
CA ARG A 393 14.45 22.97 19.29
C ARG A 393 15.46 23.95 18.74
N ILE A 394 16.01 23.73 17.54
CA ILE A 394 16.93 24.66 16.90
C ILE A 394 16.18 25.93 16.48
N GLU A 395 14.98 25.78 15.89
CA GLU A 395 14.15 26.90 15.50
C GLU A 395 13.91 27.86 16.66
N GLY A 396 13.62 27.33 17.84
CA GLY A 396 13.48 28.13 19.06
C GLY A 396 14.73 28.92 19.46
N GLY A 397 15.91 28.48 19.00
CA GLY A 397 17.19 29.16 19.23
C GLY A 397 17.58 30.17 18.14
N ILE A 398 16.90 30.16 16.97
CA ILE A 398 17.19 31.09 15.87
C ILE A 398 16.41 32.39 16.07
N ALA A 399 17.11 33.48 16.32
CA ALA A 399 16.49 34.77 16.60
C ALA A 399 15.91 35.47 15.37
N SER A 400 16.38 35.15 14.15
CA SER A 400 15.95 35.85 12.91
C SER A 400 15.06 34.99 12.02
N ASP A 401 13.98 35.57 11.52
CA ASP A 401 13.10 34.91 10.56
C ASP A 401 13.80 34.55 9.25
N GLY A 402 14.77 35.37 8.83
CA GLY A 402 15.60 35.11 7.66
C GLY A 402 16.46 33.84 7.81
N GLY A 403 17.04 33.62 9.00
CA GLY A 403 17.81 32.42 9.32
C GLY A 403 16.94 31.15 9.30
N ARG A 404 15.72 31.24 9.83
CA ARG A 404 14.72 30.15 9.78
C ARG A 404 14.33 29.80 8.35
N ALA A 405 13.98 30.84 7.56
CA ALA A 405 13.61 30.65 6.17
C ALA A 405 14.73 30.03 5.33
N MET A 406 15.99 30.47 5.56
CA MET A 406 17.15 29.90 4.86
C MET A 406 17.40 28.44 5.24
N MET A 407 17.28 28.08 6.52
CA MET A 407 17.41 26.69 6.97
C MET A 407 16.34 25.80 6.32
N ILE A 408 15.07 26.23 6.33
CA ILE A 408 13.95 25.54 5.71
C ILE A 408 14.22 25.36 4.20
N ALA A 409 14.56 26.43 3.50
CA ALA A 409 14.79 26.40 2.07
C ALA A 409 15.94 25.45 1.69
N THR A 410 17.05 25.48 2.42
CA THR A 410 18.19 24.59 2.18
C THR A 410 17.80 23.12 2.36
N LEU A 411 17.13 22.78 3.48
CA LEU A 411 16.72 21.41 3.76
C LEU A 411 15.72 20.91 2.69
N LEU A 412 14.74 21.73 2.32
CA LEU A 412 13.76 21.37 1.28
C LEU A 412 14.42 21.15 -0.07
N LEU A 413 15.27 22.07 -0.51
CA LEU A 413 15.95 21.94 -1.81
C LEU A 413 16.81 20.67 -1.85
N CYS A 414 17.59 20.40 -0.81
CA CYS A 414 18.39 19.18 -0.73
C CYS A 414 17.51 17.92 -0.68
N GLY A 415 16.44 17.94 0.11
CA GLY A 415 15.53 16.80 0.25
C GLY A 415 14.76 16.50 -1.03
N ILE A 416 14.15 17.52 -1.63
CA ILE A 416 13.40 17.37 -2.89
C ILE A 416 14.32 16.89 -4.02
N ALA A 417 15.51 17.49 -4.15
CA ALA A 417 16.47 17.06 -5.17
C ALA A 417 16.87 15.60 -4.97
N HIS A 418 17.18 15.20 -3.74
CA HIS A 418 17.55 13.80 -3.44
C HIS A 418 16.38 12.84 -3.70
N SER A 419 15.17 13.20 -3.27
CA SER A 419 13.99 12.37 -3.46
C SER A 419 13.61 12.23 -4.93
N ALA A 420 13.65 13.34 -5.68
CA ALA A 420 13.38 13.33 -7.11
C ALA A 420 14.38 12.48 -7.90
N LEU A 421 15.67 12.56 -7.56
CA LEU A 421 16.70 11.71 -8.19
C LEU A 421 16.49 10.24 -7.87
N SER A 422 16.07 9.92 -6.64
CA SER A 422 15.76 8.53 -6.24
C SER A 422 14.52 8.02 -6.97
N GLU A 423 13.50 8.85 -7.12
CA GLU A 423 12.29 8.50 -7.87
C GLU A 423 12.59 8.25 -9.35
N LEU A 424 13.35 9.13 -9.99
CA LEU A 424 13.75 8.95 -11.39
C LEU A 424 14.54 7.67 -11.61
N SER A 425 15.38 7.26 -10.64
CA SER A 425 16.14 6.01 -10.73
C SER A 425 15.26 4.76 -10.59
N ILE A 426 14.12 4.87 -9.89
CA ILE A 426 13.20 3.76 -9.65
C ILE A 426 12.11 3.70 -10.74
N HIS A 427 11.77 4.83 -11.35
CA HIS A 427 10.67 4.95 -12.31
C HIS A 427 10.78 3.96 -13.47
N ASP A 428 11.98 3.75 -13.98
CA ASP A 428 12.22 2.83 -15.12
C ASP A 428 12.08 1.35 -14.70
N GLU A 429 12.20 1.04 -13.42
CA GLU A 429 12.00 -0.32 -12.87
C GLU A 429 10.52 -0.60 -12.56
N LEU A 430 9.72 0.44 -12.37
CA LEU A 430 8.30 0.30 -12.14
C LEU A 430 7.56 0.20 -13.47
N HIS A 431 6.73 -0.80 -13.62
CA HIS A 431 6.01 -1.11 -14.86
C HIS A 431 4.98 -0.02 -15.21
N ALA A 432 5.47 1.13 -15.66
CA ALA A 432 4.61 2.18 -16.19
C ALA A 432 3.92 1.70 -17.47
N ILE A 433 2.65 2.08 -17.63
CA ILE A 433 1.91 1.82 -18.87
C ILE A 433 2.44 2.76 -19.95
N SER A 434 2.94 2.19 -21.03
CA SER A 434 3.34 2.94 -22.22
C SER A 434 2.13 3.29 -23.08
N ASP A 435 2.32 4.25 -24.02
CA ASP A 435 1.28 4.55 -25.02
C ASP A 435 0.91 3.32 -25.85
N GLY A 436 1.89 2.40 -26.09
CA GLY A 436 1.65 1.14 -26.76
C GLY A 436 0.74 0.20 -25.98
N ASP A 437 0.87 0.20 -24.65
CA ASP A 437 -0.01 -0.60 -23.78
C ASP A 437 -1.42 -0.02 -23.76
N ALA A 438 -1.57 1.30 -23.70
CA ALA A 438 -2.88 1.95 -23.76
C ALA A 438 -3.61 1.60 -25.07
N ALA A 439 -2.90 1.64 -26.21
CA ALA A 439 -3.46 1.25 -27.50
C ALA A 439 -3.83 -0.24 -27.56
N LEU A 440 -3.10 -1.12 -26.85
CA LEU A 440 -3.45 -2.54 -26.73
C LEU A 440 -4.77 -2.72 -25.98
N PHE A 441 -5.01 -1.96 -24.94
CA PHE A 441 -6.28 -2.04 -24.18
C PHE A 441 -7.47 -1.62 -25.01
N ASP A 442 -7.35 -0.52 -25.75
CA ASP A 442 -8.39 -0.08 -26.68
C ASP A 442 -8.69 -1.17 -27.73
N ALA A 443 -7.65 -1.87 -28.18
CA ALA A 443 -7.83 -2.98 -29.11
C ALA A 443 -8.54 -4.19 -28.48
N LEU A 444 -8.26 -4.51 -27.21
CA LEU A 444 -8.92 -5.60 -26.50
C LEU A 444 -10.41 -5.34 -26.28
N GLU A 445 -10.85 -4.08 -26.14
CA GLU A 445 -12.27 -3.71 -26.03
C GLU A 445 -13.08 -4.10 -27.28
N SER A 446 -12.44 -4.20 -28.44
CA SER A 446 -13.09 -4.54 -29.70
C SER A 446 -13.18 -6.04 -29.98
N LEU A 447 -12.59 -6.90 -29.14
CA LEU A 447 -12.66 -8.34 -29.30
C LEU A 447 -14.09 -8.87 -29.05
N PRO A 448 -14.48 -9.96 -29.71
CA PRO A 448 -15.79 -10.57 -29.51
C PRO A 448 -16.05 -11.01 -28.08
N GLU A 449 -17.31 -10.94 -27.64
CA GLU A 449 -17.75 -11.45 -26.35
C GLU A 449 -17.41 -12.93 -26.19
N GLY A 450 -16.87 -13.31 -25.03
CA GLY A 450 -16.45 -14.67 -24.73
C GLY A 450 -15.07 -15.04 -25.29
N SER A 451 -14.32 -14.10 -25.87
CA SER A 451 -12.93 -14.35 -26.29
C SER A 451 -12.07 -14.72 -25.07
N ILE A 452 -11.25 -15.75 -25.22
CA ILE A 452 -10.23 -16.12 -24.23
C ILE A 452 -8.85 -15.80 -24.82
N VAL A 453 -8.15 -14.87 -24.18
CA VAL A 453 -6.89 -14.31 -24.68
C VAL A 453 -5.71 -14.89 -23.91
N TYR A 454 -4.81 -15.53 -24.61
CA TYR A 454 -3.52 -15.94 -24.06
C TYR A 454 -2.58 -14.75 -23.93
N THR A 455 -1.87 -14.66 -22.80
CA THR A 455 -0.71 -13.78 -22.62
C THR A 455 0.35 -14.48 -21.80
N GLU A 456 1.64 -14.29 -22.18
CA GLU A 456 2.76 -14.88 -21.43
C GLU A 456 3.18 -14.05 -20.21
N ASN A 457 2.70 -12.82 -20.11
CA ASN A 457 3.18 -11.88 -19.10
C ASN A 457 2.28 -11.87 -17.87
N GLU A 458 2.71 -12.55 -16.83
CA GLU A 458 2.02 -12.67 -15.55
C GLU A 458 1.95 -11.34 -14.78
N HIS A 459 2.88 -10.42 -15.03
CA HIS A 459 2.99 -9.14 -14.35
C HIS A 459 2.29 -7.99 -15.09
N TRP A 460 1.55 -8.30 -16.12
CA TRP A 460 0.89 -7.26 -16.86
C TRP A 460 -0.24 -6.61 -16.05
N GLY A 461 -0.07 -5.33 -15.75
CA GLY A 461 -1.14 -4.46 -15.35
C GLY A 461 -2.34 -4.47 -16.33
N HIS A 462 -2.15 -5.04 -17.49
CA HIS A 462 -3.11 -5.28 -18.54
C HIS A 462 -4.29 -6.16 -18.11
N ILE A 463 -4.09 -7.12 -17.20
CA ILE A 463 -5.14 -8.02 -16.71
C ILE A 463 -6.40 -7.26 -16.28
N TYR A 464 -6.25 -6.05 -15.74
CA TYR A 464 -7.35 -5.24 -15.22
C TYR A 464 -7.88 -4.17 -16.18
N SER A 465 -7.32 -4.07 -17.37
CA SER A 465 -7.85 -3.28 -18.46
C SER A 465 -8.59 -4.13 -19.45
N ILE A 466 -8.71 -5.40 -19.14
CA ILE A 466 -9.44 -6.33 -19.97
C ILE A 466 -10.91 -6.05 -19.74
N PRO A 467 -11.67 -5.85 -20.81
CA PRO A 467 -13.11 -5.71 -20.74
C PRO A 467 -13.75 -6.94 -20.10
N ASP A 468 -14.82 -6.75 -19.33
CA ASP A 468 -15.52 -7.83 -18.62
C ASP A 468 -16.06 -8.93 -19.54
N HIS A 469 -16.15 -8.66 -20.84
CA HIS A 469 -16.69 -9.61 -21.82
C HIS A 469 -15.64 -10.59 -22.38
N ILE A 470 -14.35 -10.45 -22.03
CA ILE A 470 -13.30 -11.37 -22.45
C ILE A 470 -12.58 -11.98 -21.26
N GLY A 471 -12.04 -13.19 -21.44
CA GLY A 471 -11.19 -13.87 -20.46
C GLY A 471 -9.71 -13.75 -20.80
N ILE A 472 -8.85 -13.90 -19.82
CA ILE A 472 -7.39 -13.96 -20.01
C ILE A 472 -6.79 -15.15 -19.29
N THR A 473 -5.75 -15.75 -19.86
CA THR A 473 -5.09 -16.92 -19.27
C THR A 473 -4.08 -16.59 -18.18
N ALA A 474 -3.56 -15.36 -18.15
CA ALA A 474 -2.60 -14.95 -17.14
C ALA A 474 -3.25 -14.84 -15.76
N VAL A 475 -2.54 -15.34 -14.75
CA VAL A 475 -2.93 -15.24 -13.35
C VAL A 475 -1.91 -14.34 -12.64
N PRO A 476 -2.34 -13.33 -11.88
CA PRO A 476 -1.42 -12.43 -11.19
C PRO A 476 -0.60 -13.20 -10.17
N THR A 477 0.72 -13.02 -10.21
CA THR A 477 1.63 -13.65 -9.25
C THR A 477 1.84 -12.74 -8.06
N LEU A 478 1.33 -13.13 -6.89
CA LEU A 478 1.70 -12.56 -5.60
C LEU A 478 2.40 -13.63 -4.78
N GLY A 479 3.56 -13.32 -4.22
CA GLY A 479 4.36 -14.28 -3.45
C GLY A 479 3.68 -14.89 -2.22
N ILE A 480 2.53 -14.33 -1.81
CA ILE A 480 1.71 -14.78 -0.68
C ILE A 480 0.40 -15.46 -1.10
N LEU A 481 0.12 -15.54 -2.39
CA LEU A 481 -1.05 -16.24 -2.93
C LEU A 481 -0.60 -17.55 -3.58
N LYS A 482 -1.24 -18.65 -3.21
CA LYS A 482 -1.09 -19.90 -3.94
C LYS A 482 -1.97 -19.84 -5.17
N GLN A 483 -1.35 -19.73 -6.33
CA GLN A 483 -2.04 -19.56 -7.60
C GLN A 483 -1.90 -20.83 -8.44
N GLU A 484 -2.96 -21.15 -9.17
CA GLU A 484 -2.94 -22.22 -10.15
C GLU A 484 -2.70 -21.63 -11.54
N HIS A 485 -1.55 -21.93 -12.11
CA HIS A 485 -1.18 -21.55 -13.47
C HIS A 485 -1.49 -22.66 -14.49
N SER A 486 -2.39 -23.57 -14.16
CA SER A 486 -2.65 -24.77 -14.95
C SER A 486 -3.11 -24.45 -16.38
N ILE A 487 -4.02 -23.47 -16.55
CA ILE A 487 -4.52 -23.05 -17.87
C ILE A 487 -3.42 -22.32 -18.63
N GLN A 488 -2.72 -21.40 -17.98
CA GLN A 488 -1.60 -20.66 -18.58
C GLN A 488 -0.50 -21.61 -19.07
N ASN A 489 -0.07 -22.53 -18.22
CA ASN A 489 0.98 -23.50 -18.54
C ASN A 489 0.53 -24.48 -19.65
N ALA A 490 -0.72 -24.90 -19.63
CA ALA A 490 -1.28 -25.75 -20.66
C ALA A 490 -1.36 -25.03 -22.01
N ALA A 491 -1.79 -23.76 -22.03
CA ALA A 491 -1.84 -22.93 -23.23
C ALA A 491 -0.44 -22.62 -23.76
N THR A 492 0.52 -22.26 -22.90
CA THR A 492 1.92 -22.05 -23.27
C THR A 492 2.49 -23.30 -23.94
N THR A 493 2.28 -24.47 -23.34
CA THR A 493 2.73 -25.76 -23.93
C THR A 493 2.07 -26.02 -25.29
N ALA A 494 0.78 -25.80 -25.41
CA ALA A 494 0.05 -26.00 -26.64
C ALA A 494 0.54 -25.07 -27.77
N ILE A 495 0.85 -23.81 -27.47
CA ILE A 495 1.41 -22.86 -28.45
C ILE A 495 2.81 -23.30 -28.89
N ILE A 496 3.69 -23.74 -27.96
CA ILE A 496 5.05 -24.20 -28.27
C ILE A 496 5.05 -25.40 -29.22
N TYR A 497 4.10 -26.31 -29.04
CA TYR A 497 3.99 -27.54 -29.85
C TYR A 497 2.99 -27.43 -31.00
N ASP A 498 2.42 -26.24 -31.23
CA ASP A 498 1.39 -25.97 -32.25
C ASP A 498 0.18 -26.93 -32.17
N ASP A 499 -0.23 -27.23 -30.92
CA ASP A 499 -1.32 -28.16 -30.58
C ASP A 499 -2.66 -27.41 -30.58
N ILE A 500 -3.24 -27.26 -31.76
CA ILE A 500 -4.51 -26.51 -31.98
C ILE A 500 -5.69 -27.18 -31.31
N GLU A 501 -5.72 -28.52 -31.28
CA GLU A 501 -6.82 -29.26 -30.64
C GLU A 501 -6.86 -28.96 -29.13
N ARG A 502 -5.69 -28.86 -28.50
CA ARG A 502 -5.57 -28.49 -27.10
C ARG A 502 -5.93 -27.04 -26.84
N LEU A 503 -5.52 -26.12 -27.70
CA LEU A 503 -5.89 -24.70 -27.60
C LEU A 503 -7.41 -24.53 -27.68
N ASN A 504 -8.06 -25.21 -28.64
CA ASN A 504 -9.52 -25.21 -28.79
C ASN A 504 -10.21 -25.81 -27.54
N LYS A 505 -9.70 -26.90 -26.97
CA LYS A 505 -10.22 -27.48 -25.73
C LYS A 505 -10.08 -26.55 -24.51
N LEU A 506 -9.07 -25.71 -24.49
CA LEU A 506 -8.88 -24.66 -23.47
C LEU A 506 -9.72 -23.41 -23.76
N GLY A 507 -10.39 -23.36 -24.91
CA GLY A 507 -11.19 -22.21 -25.31
C GLY A 507 -10.39 -21.01 -25.77
N ILE A 508 -9.07 -21.16 -26.00
CA ILE A 508 -8.20 -20.04 -26.41
C ILE A 508 -8.59 -19.60 -27.81
N THR A 509 -8.93 -18.33 -27.95
CA THR A 509 -9.35 -17.72 -29.23
C THR A 509 -8.34 -16.72 -29.76
N HIS A 510 -7.64 -16.05 -28.85
CA HIS A 510 -6.68 -14.99 -29.18
C HIS A 510 -5.39 -15.14 -28.37
N ALA A 511 -4.34 -14.51 -28.87
CA ALA A 511 -3.09 -14.41 -28.14
C ALA A 511 -2.49 -12.99 -28.26
N ILE A 512 -1.98 -12.48 -27.16
CA ILE A 512 -1.16 -11.28 -27.15
C ILE A 512 0.30 -11.71 -27.18
N ALA A 513 1.07 -11.17 -28.10
CA ALA A 513 2.51 -11.40 -28.21
C ALA A 513 3.27 -10.08 -28.18
N SER A 514 4.40 -10.07 -27.47
CA SER A 514 5.32 -8.94 -27.41
C SER A 514 6.66 -9.30 -28.03
N PRO A 515 7.36 -8.39 -28.73
CA PRO A 515 8.68 -8.64 -29.27
C PRO A 515 9.73 -9.03 -28.23
N LYS A 516 9.50 -8.66 -26.96
CA LYS A 516 10.34 -9.06 -25.83
C LYS A 516 9.99 -10.45 -25.29
N GLY A 517 8.83 -10.99 -25.71
CA GLY A 517 8.33 -12.28 -25.25
C GLY A 517 8.84 -13.43 -26.11
N ILE A 518 9.05 -14.58 -25.48
CA ILE A 518 9.52 -15.80 -26.16
C ILE A 518 8.43 -16.35 -27.10
N MET A 519 7.17 -16.18 -26.73
CA MET A 519 6.05 -16.80 -27.43
C MET A 519 5.77 -16.22 -28.82
N MET A 520 6.18 -14.98 -29.08
CA MET A 520 6.00 -14.34 -30.38
C MET A 520 6.57 -15.17 -31.53
N GLN A 521 7.75 -15.77 -31.33
CA GLN A 521 8.39 -16.61 -32.35
C GLN A 521 7.59 -17.88 -32.68
N TYR A 522 6.94 -18.49 -31.68
CA TYR A 522 6.12 -19.69 -31.88
C TYR A 522 4.80 -19.34 -32.57
N ILE A 523 4.14 -18.26 -32.13
CA ILE A 523 2.89 -17.80 -32.73
C ILE A 523 3.12 -17.40 -34.19
N GLN A 524 4.18 -16.69 -34.51
CA GLN A 524 4.51 -16.28 -35.89
C GLN A 524 4.98 -17.44 -36.78
N ALA A 525 5.53 -18.49 -36.21
CA ALA A 525 5.95 -19.67 -36.97
C ALA A 525 4.77 -20.59 -37.33
N SER A 526 3.67 -20.50 -36.61
CA SER A 526 2.46 -21.29 -36.85
C SER A 526 1.61 -20.68 -37.96
N THR A 527 1.03 -21.51 -38.81
CA THR A 527 0.06 -21.11 -39.85
C THR A 527 -1.35 -20.92 -39.34
N HIS A 528 -1.60 -21.26 -38.07
CA HIS A 528 -2.93 -21.20 -37.45
C HIS A 528 -3.20 -19.87 -36.73
N TRP A 529 -2.22 -18.99 -36.63
CA TRP A 529 -2.34 -17.68 -35.98
C TRP A 529 -2.31 -16.55 -37.02
N ASN A 530 -3.37 -15.74 -37.05
CA ASN A 530 -3.40 -14.52 -37.87
C ASN A 530 -3.28 -13.28 -36.99
N GLN A 531 -2.35 -12.40 -37.36
CA GLN A 531 -2.24 -11.11 -36.73
C GLN A 531 -3.42 -10.22 -37.13
N ILE A 532 -4.19 -9.74 -36.17
CA ILE A 532 -5.33 -8.86 -36.38
C ILE A 532 -5.07 -7.42 -35.96
N TRP A 533 -4.07 -7.21 -35.09
CA TRP A 533 -3.71 -5.88 -34.61
C TRP A 533 -2.22 -5.85 -34.23
N SER A 534 -1.57 -4.66 -34.36
CA SER A 534 -0.25 -4.41 -33.79
C SER A 534 -0.01 -2.92 -33.59
N SER A 535 0.54 -2.54 -32.43
CA SER A 535 1.00 -1.19 -32.11
C SER A 535 1.99 -1.25 -30.94
N GLY A 536 2.91 -0.29 -30.85
CA GLY A 536 3.78 -0.11 -29.70
C GLY A 536 4.67 -1.31 -29.34
N GLY A 537 4.90 -2.24 -30.27
CA GLY A 537 5.67 -3.44 -30.03
C GLY A 537 4.85 -4.63 -29.51
N SER A 538 3.53 -4.51 -29.35
CA SER A 538 2.61 -5.61 -29.04
C SER A 538 1.75 -5.95 -30.25
N ALA A 539 1.29 -7.19 -30.34
CA ALA A 539 0.39 -7.65 -31.39
C ALA A 539 -0.68 -8.60 -30.82
N ILE A 540 -1.88 -8.55 -31.39
CA ILE A 540 -2.96 -9.49 -31.12
C ILE A 540 -3.09 -10.43 -32.30
N TYR A 541 -3.14 -11.71 -32.02
CA TYR A 541 -3.34 -12.79 -32.97
C TYR A 541 -4.66 -13.48 -32.68
N VAL A 542 -5.38 -13.89 -33.73
CA VAL A 542 -6.53 -14.75 -33.62
C VAL A 542 -6.18 -16.16 -34.06
N LEU A 543 -6.61 -17.15 -33.28
CA LEU A 543 -6.50 -18.56 -33.65
C LEU A 543 -7.51 -18.86 -34.75
N GLN A 544 -7.03 -19.35 -35.88
CA GLN A 544 -7.91 -19.79 -36.98
C GLN A 544 -8.45 -21.17 -36.65
N ASP A 545 -9.76 -21.27 -36.53
CA ASP A 545 -10.44 -22.55 -36.62
C ASP A 545 -10.72 -22.81 -38.11
N ASP A 546 -10.36 -23.98 -38.64
CA ASP A 546 -10.61 -24.36 -40.05
C ASP A 546 -12.09 -24.29 -40.42
N SER A 547 -13.00 -24.21 -39.47
CA SER A 547 -14.43 -24.05 -39.65
C SER A 547 -14.89 -22.59 -39.85
N MET A 548 -14.05 -21.58 -39.59
CA MET A 548 -14.42 -20.14 -39.59
C MET A 548 -13.73 -19.29 -40.67
N ILE A 549 -13.11 -19.89 -41.67
CA ILE A 549 -12.23 -19.21 -42.66
C ILE A 549 -12.93 -18.15 -43.54
N SER A 550 -14.23 -17.86 -43.39
CA SER A 550 -14.93 -17.10 -44.42
C SER A 550 -15.17 -15.59 -44.18
N THR A 551 -14.85 -15.01 -43.04
CA THR A 551 -15.31 -13.62 -42.76
C THR A 551 -14.35 -12.67 -42.05
N PHE A 552 -13.06 -13.00 -41.83
CA PHE A 552 -12.20 -12.10 -41.12
C PHE A 552 -11.46 -11.13 -42.05
N ILE A 553 -11.73 -9.83 -41.92
CA ILE A 553 -10.93 -8.73 -42.49
C ILE A 553 -9.87 -8.38 -41.46
N PRO A 554 -8.57 -8.43 -41.81
CA PRO A 554 -7.51 -8.00 -40.90
C PRO A 554 -7.74 -6.53 -40.51
N VAL A 555 -7.85 -6.26 -39.22
CA VAL A 555 -8.04 -4.89 -38.72
C VAL A 555 -6.63 -4.37 -38.35
N THR A 556 -6.16 -3.37 -39.05
CA THR A 556 -4.95 -2.64 -38.64
C THR A 556 -5.29 -1.64 -37.53
N GLY A 557 -4.32 -1.27 -36.70
CA GLY A 557 -4.54 -0.33 -35.57
C GLY A 557 -5.25 0.97 -35.95
N ASP A 558 -5.08 1.43 -37.21
CA ASP A 558 -5.75 2.63 -37.74
C ASP A 558 -7.26 2.42 -38.03
N ASN A 559 -7.69 1.18 -38.17
CA ASN A 559 -9.08 0.84 -38.48
C ASN A 559 -9.90 0.49 -37.22
N MET A 560 -9.25 0.31 -36.07
CA MET A 560 -9.91 0.00 -34.79
C MET A 560 -10.37 1.23 -34.01
N ARG A 561 -9.96 2.43 -34.39
CA ARG A 561 -10.53 3.66 -33.86
C ARG A 561 -11.73 4.05 -34.72
N PRO A 562 -12.97 3.86 -34.26
CA PRO A 562 -14.02 4.73 -34.74
C PRO A 562 -13.60 6.14 -34.38
N ASP A 563 -13.60 7.05 -35.33
CA ASP A 563 -13.26 8.47 -35.17
C ASP A 563 -13.71 8.99 -33.79
N LEU A 564 -12.83 8.91 -32.80
CA LEU A 564 -12.92 9.76 -31.65
C LEU A 564 -12.57 11.15 -32.19
N GLY A 565 -13.63 11.78 -32.74
CA GLY A 565 -13.55 13.09 -33.30
C GLY A 565 -12.76 13.96 -32.35
N ALA A 566 -11.72 14.55 -32.88
CA ALA A 566 -10.99 15.62 -32.26
C ALA A 566 -11.99 16.65 -31.69
N THR A 567 -12.30 16.50 -30.41
CA THR A 567 -12.88 17.59 -29.64
C THR A 567 -11.73 18.19 -28.89
N SER A 568 -11.26 19.28 -29.47
CA SER A 568 -10.33 20.28 -28.98
C SER A 568 -10.51 20.61 -27.50
#